data_c92e6822f606b994ef9491ddf16b9fe8
#
_entry.id   c92e6822f606b994ef9491ddf16b9fe8
#
_cell.length_a   1.000
_cell.length_b   1.000
_cell.length_c   1.000
_cell.angle_alpha   90.00
_cell.angle_beta   90.00
_cell.angle_gamma   90.00
#
_symmetry.space_group_name_H-M   'P 1'
#
loop_
_entity.id
_entity.type
_entity.pdbx_description
1 polymer ?
#
loop_
_entity_poly.entity_id
_entity_poly.type
_entity_poly.pdbx_seq_one_letter_code
_entity_poly.pdbx_strand_id
1 'polypeptide(L)'
;MKALFTAALALAWSGSALAAEAGWNRNPYPSTYAPTPAPPTLFRGGMVFDGKGGEFRADVLIENGKIVSVGPGLTAPANARVVEAAGKWVTPGIIDVHSHLGVYPSPGVGSLSDGNEATEPVTADVWAEHSVWPQDPGFYRALAGGVTTLHVLPGSANLFGGRGVTLKNVHARTVQGMKFPDAPYSLKMACGENPKRVYGGKGRSPATRMANMAGYRNALLDAQAYRRKWDEYLGKSAGEEEPGKGRKGKPGGTGKGAPPDRDLELETLAGLLSGEILLQNHCYRADEMAQVLDMAREFGFKVTAFHHAVESYKLADVLAREGVCSAMWADWWGFKLEAYDEIDENIPLVHAAGACAIVHSDSEVGIQRLNQEAGKALADGRRAGLPVSRGDAWTWVSGNSAKALGIADKTGVLEPGKAADVVVWSRDPLSVYAKAEEVYVDGALLYRRTEEDARPHTDFELGQPNRNR
;
A
#
# COMPACT_ATOMS: atom_id res chain seq x y z
N MET A 1 37.84 16.78 57.62
CA MET A 1 38.25 17.01 56.26
C MET A 1 37.84 15.78 55.43
N LYS A 2 36.68 15.86 54.76
CA LYS A 2 36.22 14.82 53.85
C LYS A 2 36.13 15.45 52.48
N ALA A 3 36.99 14.98 51.56
CA ALA A 3 37.02 15.43 50.17
C ALA A 3 35.93 14.67 49.41
N LEU A 4 34.97 15.39 48.82
CA LEU A 4 34.00 14.86 47.84
C LEU A 4 34.69 14.85 46.49
N PHE A 5 34.83 13.67 45.90
CA PHE A 5 35.13 13.49 44.49
C PHE A 5 33.84 13.52 43.67
N THR A 6 33.63 14.57 42.95
CA THR A 6 32.59 14.64 41.92
C THR A 6 33.13 14.04 40.61
N ALA A 7 32.65 12.84 40.27
CA ALA A 7 32.93 12.24 38.96
C ALA A 7 31.96 12.83 37.94
N ALA A 8 32.47 13.65 37.05
CA ALA A 8 31.75 14.12 35.86
C ALA A 8 31.74 12.99 34.82
N LEU A 9 30.57 12.37 34.60
CA LEU A 9 30.33 11.48 33.48
C LEU A 9 30.24 12.33 32.19
N ALA A 10 31.32 12.38 31.42
CA ALA A 10 31.30 12.88 30.05
C ALA A 10 30.65 11.81 29.18
N LEU A 11 29.36 12.00 28.81
CA LEU A 11 28.74 11.25 27.71
C LEU A 11 29.45 11.69 26.42
N ALA A 12 30.41 10.87 25.99
CA ALA A 12 30.92 10.94 24.63
C ALA A 12 29.81 10.50 23.67
N TRP A 13 29.15 11.46 23.03
CA TRP A 13 28.40 11.20 21.81
C TRP A 13 29.40 10.77 20.73
N SER A 14 29.67 9.48 20.66
CA SER A 14 30.25 8.89 19.47
C SER A 14 29.23 8.99 18.35
N GLY A 15 29.24 10.10 17.62
CA GLY A 15 28.59 10.20 16.34
C GLY A 15 29.21 9.15 15.43
N SER A 16 28.65 7.93 15.44
CA SER A 16 28.87 7.00 14.36
C SER A 16 28.34 7.68 13.11
N ALA A 17 29.26 8.24 12.31
CA ALA A 17 29.00 8.50 10.90
C ALA A 17 28.64 7.12 10.32
N LEU A 18 27.35 6.81 10.29
CA LEU A 18 26.81 5.71 9.51
C LEU A 18 27.25 5.98 8.08
N ALA A 19 28.28 5.25 7.65
CA ALA A 19 28.65 5.18 6.25
C ALA A 19 27.34 4.90 5.51
N ALA A 20 26.98 5.81 4.61
CA ALA A 20 25.77 5.73 3.84
C ALA A 20 25.88 4.50 2.94
N GLU A 21 25.39 3.35 3.39
CA GLU A 21 25.02 2.30 2.47
C GLU A 21 23.97 2.90 1.53
N ALA A 22 24.14 2.70 0.23
CA ALA A 22 23.25 3.23 -0.78
C ALA A 22 21.94 2.45 -0.81
N GLY A 23 21.13 2.67 0.18
CA GLY A 23 19.70 2.36 0.13
C GLY A 23 18.94 3.62 -0.25
N TRP A 24 18.34 3.66 -1.42
CA TRP A 24 17.55 4.80 -1.89
C TRP A 24 16.21 4.90 -1.14
N ASN A 25 15.71 3.77 -0.66
CA ASN A 25 14.50 3.68 0.16
C ASN A 25 14.78 3.98 1.63
N ARG A 26 15.56 5.04 1.91
CA ARG A 26 15.85 5.43 3.29
C ARG A 26 14.57 5.75 4.02
N ASN A 27 14.43 5.16 5.22
CA ASN A 27 13.31 5.39 6.11
C ASN A 27 13.79 6.09 7.39
N PRO A 28 13.94 7.44 7.38
CA PRO A 28 14.32 8.20 8.57
C PRO A 28 13.20 8.28 9.60
N TYR A 29 12.00 7.85 9.24
CA TYR A 29 10.80 7.82 10.08
C TYR A 29 10.28 6.38 10.23
N PRO A 30 11.01 5.51 10.96
CA PRO A 30 10.62 4.10 11.06
C PRO A 30 9.25 3.94 11.73
N SER A 31 8.59 2.83 11.45
CA SER A 31 7.36 2.45 12.14
C SER A 31 7.63 2.34 13.63
N THR A 32 6.74 2.91 14.44
CA THR A 32 6.65 2.71 15.88
C THR A 32 5.42 1.86 16.23
N TYR A 33 4.78 1.27 15.24
CA TYR A 33 3.65 0.38 15.43
C TYR A 33 4.08 -0.82 16.26
N ALA A 34 3.27 -1.12 17.28
CA ALA A 34 3.36 -2.33 18.05
C ALA A 34 1.97 -2.97 18.15
N PRO A 35 1.83 -4.26 17.84
CA PRO A 35 0.56 -4.95 17.98
C PRO A 35 0.03 -4.85 19.42
N THR A 36 -1.26 -4.57 19.55
CA THR A 36 -1.92 -4.63 20.87
C THR A 36 -1.94 -6.07 21.37
N PRO A 37 -1.44 -6.37 22.57
CA PRO A 37 -1.51 -7.71 23.14
C PRO A 37 -2.96 -8.22 23.19
N ALA A 38 -3.17 -9.45 22.73
CA ALA A 38 -4.49 -10.08 22.72
C ALA A 38 -4.38 -11.57 23.05
N PRO A 39 -5.42 -12.16 23.69
CA PRO A 39 -5.45 -13.60 23.93
C PRO A 39 -5.54 -14.36 22.60
N PRO A 40 -5.12 -15.63 22.56
CA PRO A 40 -5.41 -16.49 21.44
C PRO A 40 -6.92 -16.48 21.12
N THR A 41 -7.28 -16.51 19.85
CA THR A 41 -8.68 -16.53 19.44
C THR A 41 -8.93 -17.64 18.45
N LEU A 42 -9.95 -18.46 18.71
CA LEU A 42 -10.44 -19.51 17.80
C LEU A 42 -11.78 -19.08 17.20
N PHE A 43 -11.80 -18.87 15.89
CA PHE A 43 -13.03 -18.72 15.11
C PHE A 43 -13.51 -20.10 14.69
N ARG A 44 -14.66 -20.54 15.18
CA ARG A 44 -15.11 -21.93 15.04
C ARG A 44 -16.22 -22.08 14.00
N GLY A 45 -16.03 -22.97 13.04
CA GLY A 45 -17.07 -23.47 12.12
C GLY A 45 -17.56 -22.49 11.07
N GLY A 46 -16.81 -21.42 10.78
CA GLY A 46 -17.15 -20.42 9.79
C GLY A 46 -16.99 -20.91 8.35
N MET A 47 -17.63 -20.23 7.41
CA MET A 47 -17.22 -20.26 6.00
C MET A 47 -16.00 -19.35 5.84
N VAL A 48 -14.98 -19.79 5.14
CA VAL A 48 -13.71 -19.10 5.01
C VAL A 48 -13.48 -18.73 3.55
N PHE A 49 -13.12 -17.47 3.30
CA PHE A 49 -12.29 -17.12 2.15
C PHE A 49 -10.85 -17.03 2.63
N ASP A 50 -9.94 -17.75 1.99
CA ASP A 50 -8.53 -17.77 2.40
C ASP A 50 -7.67 -16.62 1.85
N GLY A 51 -8.22 -15.84 0.89
CA GLY A 51 -7.48 -14.76 0.19
C GLY A 51 -6.61 -15.25 -0.97
N LYS A 52 -6.71 -16.55 -1.33
CA LYS A 52 -5.95 -17.20 -2.43
C LYS A 52 -6.85 -17.87 -3.46
N GLY A 53 -8.16 -17.65 -3.38
CA GLY A 53 -9.17 -18.26 -4.23
C GLY A 53 -9.97 -19.39 -3.56
N GLY A 54 -9.58 -19.80 -2.34
CA GLY A 54 -10.28 -20.85 -1.59
C GLY A 54 -11.57 -20.35 -0.92
N GLU A 55 -12.61 -21.21 -0.96
CA GLU A 55 -13.88 -21.05 -0.25
C GLU A 55 -14.24 -22.38 0.39
N PHE A 56 -14.18 -22.47 1.72
CA PHE A 56 -14.42 -23.72 2.46
C PHE A 56 -14.85 -23.47 3.90
N ARG A 57 -15.42 -24.49 4.57
CA ARG A 57 -15.72 -24.43 5.99
C ARG A 57 -14.51 -24.83 6.81
N ALA A 58 -14.11 -23.98 7.77
CA ALA A 58 -12.99 -24.26 8.66
C ALA A 58 -13.09 -23.49 9.98
N ASP A 59 -12.24 -23.90 10.93
CA ASP A 59 -11.84 -23.09 12.06
C ASP A 59 -10.58 -22.29 11.70
N VAL A 60 -10.41 -21.12 12.31
CA VAL A 60 -9.20 -20.31 12.20
C VAL A 60 -8.69 -20.03 13.61
N LEU A 61 -7.45 -20.42 13.91
CA LEU A 61 -6.80 -20.12 15.19
C LEU A 61 -5.75 -19.03 14.97
N ILE A 62 -5.84 -17.99 15.79
CA ILE A 62 -4.86 -16.90 15.84
C ILE A 62 -4.24 -16.81 17.25
N GLU A 63 -2.95 -16.51 17.30
CA GLU A 63 -2.20 -16.34 18.54
C GLU A 63 -0.97 -15.45 18.28
N ASN A 64 -0.62 -14.62 19.27
CA ASN A 64 0.56 -13.74 19.19
C ASN A 64 0.62 -12.88 17.91
N GLY A 65 -0.54 -12.37 17.47
CA GLY A 65 -0.65 -11.54 16.28
C GLY A 65 -0.54 -12.29 14.95
N LYS A 66 -0.54 -13.62 14.95
CA LYS A 66 -0.35 -14.45 13.76
C LYS A 66 -1.47 -15.47 13.58
N ILE A 67 -1.71 -15.84 12.33
CA ILE A 67 -2.47 -17.04 11.99
C ILE A 67 -1.62 -18.25 12.42
N VAL A 68 -2.19 -19.11 13.24
CA VAL A 68 -1.53 -20.36 13.70
C VAL A 68 -1.95 -21.54 12.83
N SER A 69 -3.25 -21.67 12.60
CA SER A 69 -3.80 -22.79 11.83
C SER A 69 -5.16 -22.43 11.21
N VAL A 70 -5.43 -23.03 10.06
CA VAL A 70 -6.73 -22.98 9.37
C VAL A 70 -7.09 -24.42 9.00
N GLY A 71 -8.22 -24.91 9.47
CA GLY A 71 -8.68 -26.28 9.18
C GLY A 71 -9.84 -26.70 10.08
N PRO A 72 -10.44 -27.86 9.84
CA PRO A 72 -11.58 -28.33 10.63
C PRO A 72 -11.15 -28.85 12.00
N GLY A 73 -11.96 -28.63 13.03
CA GLY A 73 -11.86 -29.29 14.34
C GLY A 73 -10.64 -28.86 15.16
N LEU A 74 -10.22 -27.60 15.07
CA LEU A 74 -9.10 -27.09 15.85
C LEU A 74 -9.44 -27.01 17.34
N THR A 75 -8.45 -27.34 18.17
CA THR A 75 -8.59 -27.25 19.63
C THR A 75 -8.18 -25.84 20.09
N ALA A 76 -9.08 -25.20 20.84
CA ALA A 76 -8.79 -23.90 21.46
C ALA A 76 -7.77 -24.06 22.59
N PRO A 77 -6.71 -23.22 22.65
CA PRO A 77 -5.90 -23.10 23.88
C PRO A 77 -6.74 -22.77 25.12
N ALA A 78 -6.30 -23.16 26.30
CA ALA A 78 -7.09 -23.02 27.54
C ALA A 78 -7.51 -21.57 27.85
N ASN A 79 -6.71 -20.59 27.45
CA ASN A 79 -6.97 -19.15 27.63
C ASN A 79 -7.50 -18.47 26.37
N ALA A 80 -7.90 -19.24 25.35
CA ALA A 80 -8.37 -18.68 24.10
C ALA A 80 -9.79 -18.12 24.23
N ARG A 81 -10.03 -17.00 23.55
CA ARG A 81 -11.38 -16.57 23.21
C ARG A 81 -11.90 -17.47 22.10
N VAL A 82 -13.13 -17.97 22.25
CA VAL A 82 -13.82 -18.71 21.20
C VAL A 82 -14.91 -17.83 20.59
N VAL A 83 -14.85 -17.64 19.29
CA VAL A 83 -15.84 -16.92 18.50
C VAL A 83 -16.60 -17.94 17.68
N GLU A 84 -17.90 -18.14 17.99
CA GLU A 84 -18.76 -19.04 17.24
C GLU A 84 -19.10 -18.40 15.88
N ALA A 85 -18.51 -18.94 14.83
CA ALA A 85 -18.65 -18.45 13.46
C ALA A 85 -19.58 -19.35 12.60
N ALA A 86 -20.28 -20.31 13.19
CA ALA A 86 -21.27 -21.10 12.46
C ALA A 86 -22.35 -20.19 11.86
N GLY A 87 -22.58 -20.30 10.54
CA GLY A 87 -23.46 -19.42 9.79
C GLY A 87 -22.89 -18.05 9.41
N LYS A 88 -21.67 -17.76 9.86
CA LYS A 88 -20.90 -16.55 9.54
C LYS A 88 -19.75 -16.85 8.58
N TRP A 89 -19.05 -15.80 8.17
CA TRP A 89 -17.88 -15.89 7.34
C TRP A 89 -16.65 -15.32 8.05
N VAL A 90 -15.51 -15.94 7.78
CA VAL A 90 -14.20 -15.49 8.30
C VAL A 90 -13.28 -15.28 7.10
N THR A 91 -12.70 -14.11 7.01
CA THR A 91 -11.86 -13.73 5.88
C THR A 91 -10.58 -13.04 6.35
N PRO A 92 -9.52 -12.99 5.53
CA PRO A 92 -8.46 -12.02 5.76
C PRO A 92 -9.06 -10.62 5.70
N GLY A 93 -8.44 -9.67 6.40
CA GLY A 93 -8.80 -8.27 6.33
C GLY A 93 -8.68 -7.71 4.92
N ILE A 94 -9.55 -6.77 4.59
CA ILE A 94 -9.49 -6.05 3.32
C ILE A 94 -8.27 -5.13 3.33
N ILE A 95 -7.56 -5.07 2.20
CA ILE A 95 -6.43 -4.20 1.93
C ILE A 95 -6.80 -3.27 0.79
N ASP A 96 -6.88 -1.97 1.05
CA ASP A 96 -7.10 -0.97 0.02
C ASP A 96 -5.75 -0.43 -0.49
N VAL A 97 -5.48 -0.62 -1.77
CA VAL A 97 -4.21 -0.18 -2.40
C VAL A 97 -4.23 1.28 -2.82
N HIS A 98 -5.36 1.97 -2.70
CA HIS A 98 -5.48 3.37 -3.12
C HIS A 98 -6.44 4.13 -2.22
N SER A 99 -5.89 4.74 -1.20
CA SER A 99 -6.61 5.58 -0.26
C SER A 99 -6.00 6.97 -0.18
N HIS A 100 -6.84 7.92 0.17
CA HIS A 100 -6.45 9.29 0.52
C HIS A 100 -6.88 9.67 1.94
N LEU A 101 -7.25 8.68 2.78
CA LEU A 101 -7.59 8.94 4.17
C LEU A 101 -6.42 9.61 4.90
N GLY A 102 -6.73 10.58 5.71
CA GLY A 102 -5.77 11.38 6.45
C GLY A 102 -5.12 12.50 5.65
N VAL A 103 -4.99 12.40 4.30
CA VAL A 103 -4.48 13.51 3.44
C VAL A 103 -5.61 14.30 2.78
N TYR A 104 -6.80 13.71 2.69
CA TYR A 104 -8.09 14.36 2.40
C TYR A 104 -9.11 13.89 3.46
N PRO A 105 -8.95 14.32 4.73
CA PRO A 105 -9.78 13.82 5.81
C PRO A 105 -11.19 14.42 5.81
N SER A 106 -12.06 13.81 6.58
CA SER A 106 -13.41 14.31 6.88
C SER A 106 -13.39 15.25 8.10
N PRO A 107 -14.05 16.44 8.03
CA PRO A 107 -14.74 17.00 6.88
C PRO A 107 -13.75 17.53 5.83
N GLY A 108 -14.16 17.47 4.53
CA GLY A 108 -13.35 17.97 3.42
C GLY A 108 -13.31 19.49 3.38
N VAL A 109 -12.40 20.12 4.11
CA VAL A 109 -12.16 21.56 4.15
C VAL A 109 -10.78 21.90 3.61
N GLY A 110 -10.62 23.10 3.04
CA GLY A 110 -9.38 23.50 2.38
C GLY A 110 -8.12 23.40 3.25
N SER A 111 -8.25 23.68 4.57
CA SER A 111 -7.14 23.58 5.52
C SER A 111 -6.66 22.15 5.83
N LEU A 112 -7.40 21.14 5.37
CA LEU A 112 -7.06 19.72 5.53
C LEU A 112 -6.81 19.02 4.18
N SER A 113 -6.74 19.78 3.09
CA SER A 113 -6.58 19.26 1.74
C SER A 113 -5.10 19.17 1.35
N ASP A 114 -4.39 18.17 1.87
CA ASP A 114 -2.94 18.02 1.78
C ASP A 114 -2.50 16.87 0.85
N GLY A 115 -3.39 16.39 0.01
CA GLY A 115 -3.11 15.21 -0.82
C GLY A 115 -2.31 15.49 -2.10
N ASN A 116 -2.14 16.74 -2.55
CA ASN A 116 -1.37 17.08 -3.75
C ASN A 116 -0.48 18.31 -3.52
N GLU A 117 0.83 18.15 -3.69
CA GLU A 117 1.75 19.28 -3.85
C GLU A 117 1.79 19.70 -5.32
N ALA A 118 0.81 20.51 -5.73
CA ALA A 118 0.60 20.87 -7.13
C ALA A 118 1.37 22.15 -7.56
N THR A 119 2.55 22.39 -7.00
CA THR A 119 3.40 23.55 -7.32
C THR A 119 4.33 23.26 -8.50
N GLU A 120 4.85 22.02 -8.60
CA GLU A 120 5.75 21.55 -9.66
C GLU A 120 5.24 20.23 -10.25
N PRO A 121 5.53 19.94 -11.55
CA PRO A 121 5.13 18.68 -12.19
C PRO A 121 5.82 17.44 -11.59
N VAL A 122 7.00 17.58 -11.04
CA VAL A 122 7.74 16.56 -10.30
C VAL A 122 7.92 17.05 -8.88
N THR A 123 7.42 16.29 -7.93
CA THR A 123 7.52 16.55 -6.49
C THR A 123 7.77 15.22 -5.77
N ALA A 124 8.74 14.44 -6.29
CA ALA A 124 9.03 13.11 -5.74
C ALA A 124 9.68 13.15 -4.35
N ASP A 125 10.03 14.34 -3.87
CA ASP A 125 10.55 14.63 -2.53
C ASP A 125 9.49 14.70 -1.43
N VAL A 126 8.19 14.91 -1.78
CA VAL A 126 7.12 14.94 -0.78
C VAL A 126 6.64 13.53 -0.44
N TRP A 127 6.21 13.32 0.80
CA TRP A 127 5.79 12.02 1.31
C TRP A 127 4.41 12.13 1.95
N ALA A 128 3.46 11.33 1.50
CA ALA A 128 2.09 11.33 2.03
C ALA A 128 2.05 11.14 3.56
N GLU A 129 2.99 10.39 4.15
CA GLU A 129 3.04 10.15 5.59
C GLU A 129 3.19 11.43 6.42
N HIS A 130 3.74 12.51 5.84
CA HIS A 130 3.90 13.78 6.55
C HIS A 130 2.60 14.59 6.62
N SER A 131 1.60 14.24 5.81
CA SER A 131 0.29 14.90 5.77
C SER A 131 -0.84 14.04 6.33
N VAL A 132 -0.59 12.79 6.67
CA VAL A 132 -1.64 11.93 7.25
C VAL A 132 -2.07 12.46 8.62
N TRP A 133 -3.35 12.81 8.74
CA TRP A 133 -3.99 13.10 10.02
C TRP A 133 -4.59 11.83 10.61
N PRO A 134 -3.97 11.25 11.68
CA PRO A 134 -4.39 9.94 12.23
C PRO A 134 -5.80 9.92 12.84
N GLN A 135 -6.35 11.10 13.15
CA GLN A 135 -7.68 11.25 13.74
C GLN A 135 -8.81 11.39 12.70
N ASP A 136 -8.49 11.25 11.41
CA ASP A 136 -9.54 11.26 10.38
C ASP A 136 -10.59 10.17 10.68
N PRO A 137 -11.86 10.53 10.87
CA PRO A 137 -12.94 9.55 11.09
C PRO A 137 -13.09 8.50 9.99
N GLY A 138 -12.51 8.77 8.82
CA GLY A 138 -12.48 7.85 7.71
C GLY A 138 -11.78 6.52 8.05
N PHE A 139 -10.72 6.55 8.84
CA PHE A 139 -10.00 5.33 9.29
C PHE A 139 -10.92 4.39 10.07
N TYR A 140 -11.67 4.92 11.02
CA TYR A 140 -12.62 4.13 11.81
C TYR A 140 -13.74 3.55 10.93
N ARG A 141 -14.30 4.36 10.02
CA ARG A 141 -15.35 3.91 9.10
C ARG A 141 -14.84 2.82 8.15
N ALA A 142 -13.61 2.94 7.66
CA ALA A 142 -12.95 1.91 6.85
C ALA A 142 -12.74 0.62 7.66
N LEU A 143 -12.32 0.73 8.93
CA LEU A 143 -12.19 -0.41 9.84
C LEU A 143 -13.53 -1.13 10.04
N ALA A 144 -14.62 -0.38 10.26
CA ALA A 144 -15.97 -0.91 10.35
C ALA A 144 -16.47 -1.57 9.05
N GLY A 145 -15.84 -1.26 7.92
CA GLY A 145 -16.00 -1.91 6.62
C GLY A 145 -15.12 -3.15 6.42
N GLY A 146 -14.28 -3.52 7.41
CA GLY A 146 -13.37 -4.66 7.34
C GLY A 146 -12.00 -4.36 6.76
N VAL A 147 -11.64 -3.08 6.55
CA VAL A 147 -10.33 -2.67 6.02
C VAL A 147 -9.31 -2.63 7.15
N THR A 148 -8.36 -3.54 7.13
CA THR A 148 -7.30 -3.68 8.14
C THR A 148 -5.97 -3.05 7.75
N THR A 149 -5.77 -2.84 6.44
CA THR A 149 -4.56 -2.23 5.88
C THR A 149 -4.96 -1.33 4.71
N LEU A 150 -4.32 -0.19 4.58
CA LEU A 150 -4.55 0.72 3.46
C LEU A 150 -3.26 1.41 3.03
N HIS A 151 -3.20 1.78 1.75
CA HIS A 151 -2.08 2.48 1.18
C HIS A 151 -2.46 3.93 0.88
N VAL A 152 -1.87 4.87 1.60
CA VAL A 152 -2.13 6.29 1.40
C VAL A 152 -1.16 6.83 0.37
N LEU A 153 -1.70 7.36 -0.70
CA LEU A 153 -0.98 7.93 -1.84
C LEU A 153 -1.17 9.44 -1.91
N PRO A 154 -0.19 10.19 -2.46
CA PRO A 154 -0.48 11.50 -3.02
C PRO A 154 -1.54 11.39 -4.12
N GLY A 155 -2.28 12.47 -4.37
CA GLY A 155 -3.23 12.55 -5.46
C GLY A 155 -2.55 12.55 -6.84
N SER A 156 -3.33 12.71 -7.90
CA SER A 156 -2.87 12.50 -9.28
C SER A 156 -2.59 13.81 -10.05
N ALA A 157 -2.22 14.88 -9.36
CA ALA A 157 -1.97 16.18 -10.01
C ALA A 157 -0.64 16.22 -10.79
N ASN A 158 0.36 15.48 -10.34
CA ASN A 158 1.76 15.58 -10.77
C ASN A 158 2.16 14.41 -11.67
N LEU A 159 3.20 14.62 -12.48
CA LEU A 159 3.88 13.53 -13.20
C LEU A 159 4.44 12.51 -12.20
N PHE A 160 5.22 12.98 -11.22
CA PHE A 160 5.64 12.23 -10.05
C PHE A 160 5.22 13.01 -8.80
N GLY A 161 4.30 12.46 -8.04
CA GLY A 161 3.58 13.17 -6.97
C GLY A 161 4.10 12.89 -5.56
N GLY A 162 5.15 12.10 -5.41
CA GLY A 162 5.74 11.81 -4.11
C GLY A 162 5.50 10.40 -3.59
N ARG A 163 6.02 10.13 -2.38
CA ARG A 163 5.96 8.79 -1.79
C ARG A 163 4.62 8.50 -1.14
N GLY A 164 4.09 7.31 -1.40
CA GLY A 164 2.98 6.71 -0.66
C GLY A 164 3.46 5.88 0.52
N VAL A 165 2.57 5.65 1.49
CA VAL A 165 2.85 4.89 2.71
C VAL A 165 1.76 3.85 2.98
N THR A 166 2.16 2.64 3.37
CA THR A 166 1.23 1.59 3.80
C THR A 166 1.01 1.70 5.31
N LEU A 167 -0.26 1.68 5.73
CA LEU A 167 -0.68 1.81 7.11
C LEU A 167 -1.47 0.58 7.56
N LYS A 168 -1.26 0.14 8.79
CA LYS A 168 -2.22 -0.66 9.55
C LYS A 168 -3.37 0.25 9.96
N ASN A 169 -4.60 -0.19 9.76
CA ASN A 169 -5.78 0.59 10.17
C ASN A 169 -6.04 0.44 11.67
N VAL A 170 -5.25 1.16 12.44
CA VAL A 170 -5.28 1.14 13.90
C VAL A 170 -5.37 2.55 14.46
N HIS A 171 -5.92 2.69 15.66
CA HIS A 171 -5.93 3.98 16.34
C HIS A 171 -4.53 4.30 16.84
N ALA A 172 -4.00 5.46 16.46
CA ALA A 172 -2.70 5.94 16.89
C ALA A 172 -2.65 7.46 16.99
N ARG A 173 -1.72 8.00 17.78
CA ARG A 173 -1.51 9.45 17.90
C ARG A 173 -0.67 10.04 16.78
N THR A 174 0.10 9.20 16.11
CA THR A 174 1.01 9.59 15.03
C THR A 174 0.93 8.59 13.89
N VAL A 175 1.26 9.04 12.69
CA VAL A 175 1.30 8.16 11.50
C VAL A 175 2.30 7.01 11.68
N GLN A 176 3.44 7.23 12.37
CA GLN A 176 4.42 6.17 12.63
C GLN A 176 3.83 5.04 13.48
N GLY A 177 2.86 5.35 14.37
CA GLY A 177 2.12 4.35 15.13
C GLY A 177 1.11 3.54 14.29
N MET A 178 0.78 3.99 13.08
CA MET A 178 -0.05 3.28 12.11
C MET A 178 0.78 2.62 11.00
N LYS A 179 2.02 3.07 10.78
CA LYS A 179 2.85 2.66 9.65
C LYS A 179 3.13 1.16 9.68
N PHE A 180 2.82 0.49 8.56
CA PHE A 180 3.02 -0.94 8.44
C PHE A 180 4.53 -1.27 8.54
N PRO A 181 4.97 -2.14 9.47
CA PRO A 181 6.39 -2.42 9.68
C PRO A 181 7.06 -2.99 8.42
N ASP A 182 8.18 -2.37 8.01
CA ASP A 182 9.00 -2.78 6.86
C ASP A 182 8.23 -2.91 5.54
N ALA A 183 7.10 -2.23 5.38
CA ALA A 183 6.47 -2.11 4.08
C ALA A 183 7.32 -1.18 3.19
N PRO A 184 7.54 -1.53 1.91
CA PRO A 184 8.23 -0.64 1.00
C PRO A 184 7.43 0.64 0.78
N TYR A 185 8.13 1.75 0.56
CA TYR A 185 7.49 2.95 0.03
C TYR A 185 7.05 2.73 -1.41
N SER A 186 6.10 3.52 -1.85
CA SER A 186 5.77 3.65 -3.26
C SER A 186 6.04 5.06 -3.78
N LEU A 187 6.08 5.20 -5.10
CA LEU A 187 6.06 6.48 -5.78
C LEU A 187 4.74 6.60 -6.54
N LYS A 188 3.99 7.66 -6.26
CA LYS A 188 2.82 8.02 -7.06
C LYS A 188 3.25 8.68 -8.34
N MET A 189 2.77 8.15 -9.46
CA MET A 189 2.88 8.72 -10.80
C MET A 189 1.48 8.92 -11.38
N ALA A 190 1.29 9.89 -12.27
CA ALA A 190 0.04 10.04 -12.98
C ALA A 190 0.25 10.31 -14.46
N CYS A 191 -0.44 9.55 -15.31
CA CYS A 191 -0.57 9.81 -16.75
C CYS A 191 -1.87 10.59 -17.07
N GLY A 192 -2.11 10.84 -18.33
CA GLY A 192 -3.39 11.31 -18.81
C GLY A 192 -3.67 12.79 -18.64
N GLU A 193 -4.96 13.07 -18.41
CA GLU A 193 -5.44 14.45 -18.40
C GLU A 193 -5.09 15.23 -17.14
N ASN A 194 -4.88 14.55 -16.00
CA ASN A 194 -4.72 15.24 -14.73
C ASN A 194 -3.48 16.15 -14.70
N PRO A 195 -2.23 15.68 -14.95
CA PRO A 195 -1.07 16.56 -14.98
C PRO A 195 -1.19 17.67 -16.02
N LYS A 196 -1.62 17.34 -17.25
CA LYS A 196 -1.75 18.34 -18.31
C LYS A 196 -2.81 19.42 -18.00
N ARG A 197 -3.90 19.08 -17.30
CA ARG A 197 -4.92 20.02 -16.87
C ARG A 197 -4.41 20.93 -15.76
N VAL A 198 -3.74 20.34 -14.75
CA VAL A 198 -3.25 21.09 -13.59
C VAL A 198 -2.18 22.10 -14.00
N TYR A 199 -1.22 21.72 -14.82
CA TYR A 199 -0.10 22.60 -15.20
C TYR A 199 -0.37 23.39 -16.48
N GLY A 200 -0.99 22.80 -17.49
CA GLY A 200 -1.39 23.49 -18.72
C GLY A 200 -2.38 24.62 -18.45
N GLY A 201 -3.31 24.45 -17.50
CA GLY A 201 -4.21 25.50 -17.05
C GLY A 201 -3.52 26.69 -16.39
N LYS A 202 -2.28 26.49 -15.90
CA LYS A 202 -1.40 27.54 -15.33
C LYS A 202 -0.39 28.08 -16.34
N GLY A 203 -0.49 27.72 -17.63
CA GLY A 203 0.48 28.09 -18.67
C GLY A 203 1.84 27.40 -18.53
N ARG A 204 1.92 26.26 -17.84
CA ARG A 204 3.14 25.50 -17.57
C ARG A 204 3.11 24.14 -18.27
N SER A 205 4.28 23.53 -18.48
CA SER A 205 4.39 22.12 -18.89
C SER A 205 4.13 21.20 -17.69
N PRO A 206 3.44 20.04 -17.92
CA PRO A 206 2.89 19.56 -19.20
C PRO A 206 1.52 20.18 -19.52
N ALA A 207 1.28 20.44 -20.81
CA ALA A 207 -0.03 20.83 -21.34
C ALA A 207 -0.59 19.80 -22.32
N THR A 208 0.18 18.79 -22.65
CA THR A 208 -0.17 17.69 -23.58
C THR A 208 0.34 16.36 -23.07
N ARG A 209 -0.17 15.23 -23.58
CA ARG A 209 0.38 13.90 -23.30
C ARG A 209 1.81 13.73 -23.81
N MET A 210 2.18 14.40 -24.91
CA MET A 210 3.58 14.46 -25.39
C MET A 210 4.49 15.07 -24.32
N ALA A 211 4.04 16.15 -23.67
CA ALA A 211 4.79 16.80 -22.59
C ALA A 211 4.80 15.96 -21.30
N ASN A 212 3.75 15.16 -21.02
CA ASN A 212 3.79 14.18 -19.95
C ASN A 212 4.98 13.23 -20.15
N MET A 213 5.06 12.57 -21.30
CA MET A 213 6.13 11.64 -21.64
C MET A 213 7.53 12.29 -21.59
N ALA A 214 7.67 13.51 -22.12
CA ALA A 214 8.92 14.24 -22.06
C ALA A 214 9.33 14.56 -20.60
N GLY A 215 8.38 14.96 -19.78
CA GLY A 215 8.61 15.27 -18.35
C GLY A 215 9.06 14.06 -17.55
N TYR A 216 8.41 12.89 -17.73
CA TYR A 216 8.85 11.64 -17.07
C TYR A 216 10.27 11.27 -17.47
N ARG A 217 10.56 11.28 -18.79
CA ARG A 217 11.87 10.88 -19.28
C ARG A 217 12.99 11.80 -18.81
N ASN A 218 12.75 13.12 -18.76
CA ASN A 218 13.71 14.07 -18.24
C ASN A 218 14.03 13.79 -16.75
N ALA A 219 13.01 13.65 -15.91
CA ALA A 219 13.20 13.35 -14.49
C ALA A 219 13.95 12.02 -14.26
N LEU A 220 13.66 10.99 -15.08
CA LEU A 220 14.34 9.70 -15.00
C LEU A 220 15.81 9.79 -15.48
N LEU A 221 16.11 10.61 -16.48
CA LEU A 221 17.51 10.88 -16.90
C LEU A 221 18.30 11.56 -15.78
N ASP A 222 17.70 12.53 -15.10
CA ASP A 222 18.33 13.21 -13.96
C ASP A 222 18.58 12.23 -12.81
N ALA A 223 17.62 11.35 -12.52
CA ALA A 223 17.77 10.31 -11.52
C ALA A 223 18.85 9.28 -11.88
N GLN A 224 19.00 8.89 -13.15
CA GLN A 224 20.09 8.04 -13.60
C GLN A 224 21.45 8.72 -13.43
N ALA A 225 21.54 10.03 -13.73
CA ALA A 225 22.77 10.78 -13.55
C ALA A 225 23.14 10.91 -12.06
N TYR A 226 22.15 11.13 -11.20
CA TYR A 226 22.29 11.15 -9.75
C TYR A 226 22.79 9.81 -9.20
N ARG A 227 22.15 8.71 -9.61
CA ARG A 227 22.54 7.36 -9.20
C ARG A 227 23.98 7.02 -9.60
N ARG A 228 24.40 7.35 -10.84
CA ARG A 228 25.79 7.13 -11.27
C ARG A 228 26.81 7.84 -10.38
N LYS A 229 26.57 9.10 -9.97
CA LYS A 229 27.46 9.84 -9.05
C LYS A 229 27.62 9.12 -7.71
N TRP A 230 26.52 8.61 -7.16
CA TRP A 230 26.56 7.85 -5.91
C TRP A 230 27.22 6.48 -6.06
N ASP A 231 26.97 5.76 -7.17
CA ASP A 231 27.59 4.47 -7.46
C ASP A 231 29.13 4.62 -7.62
N GLU A 232 29.57 5.67 -8.31
CA GLU A 232 31.00 6.02 -8.42
C GLU A 232 31.63 6.33 -7.05
N TYR A 233 30.96 7.15 -6.23
CA TYR A 233 31.42 7.47 -4.88
C TYR A 233 31.53 6.22 -4.00
N LEU A 234 30.59 5.31 -4.10
CA LEU A 234 30.57 4.07 -3.33
C LEU A 234 31.52 3.00 -3.90
N GLY A 235 32.14 3.26 -5.06
CA GLY A 235 33.02 2.31 -5.73
C GLY A 235 32.26 1.18 -6.42
N LYS A 236 30.98 1.35 -6.68
CA LYS A 236 30.16 0.47 -7.49
C LYS A 236 30.24 0.95 -8.93
N SER A 237 31.17 0.41 -9.72
CA SER A 237 31.16 0.64 -11.16
C SER A 237 29.88 0.02 -11.74
N ALA A 238 29.16 0.76 -12.57
CA ALA A 238 28.02 0.25 -13.31
C ALA A 238 28.49 -0.89 -14.23
N GLY A 239 28.31 -2.13 -13.78
CA GLY A 239 28.44 -3.34 -14.59
C GLY A 239 29.84 -3.64 -15.09
N GLU A 240 30.59 -4.44 -14.32
CA GLU A 240 31.53 -5.47 -14.77
C GLU A 240 32.14 -6.18 -13.55
N GLU A 241 31.46 -7.15 -13.00
CA GLU A 241 32.15 -8.25 -12.32
C GLU A 241 32.50 -9.28 -13.39
N GLU A 242 33.67 -9.14 -14.02
CA GLU A 242 34.35 -10.28 -14.61
C GLU A 242 34.99 -11.08 -13.47
N PRO A 243 34.65 -12.36 -13.27
CA PRO A 243 35.35 -13.21 -12.32
C PRO A 243 36.72 -13.57 -12.90
N GLY A 244 37.77 -13.02 -12.35
CA GLY A 244 39.10 -13.55 -12.50
C GLY A 244 40.13 -12.71 -13.23
N LYS A 245 40.63 -11.64 -12.63
CA LYS A 245 42.03 -11.21 -12.79
C LYS A 245 42.49 -10.47 -11.54
N GLY A 246 43.31 -11.15 -10.74
CA GLY A 246 43.97 -10.57 -9.59
C GLY A 246 44.80 -9.35 -9.96
N ARG A 247 44.40 -8.16 -9.55
CA ARG A 247 45.21 -6.98 -9.55
C ARG A 247 45.95 -6.87 -8.21
N LYS A 248 47.28 -7.21 -8.24
CA LYS A 248 48.22 -6.75 -7.21
C LYS A 248 48.38 -5.22 -7.37
N GLY A 249 47.63 -4.48 -6.58
CA GLY A 249 47.76 -3.00 -6.51
C GLY A 249 48.28 -2.60 -5.13
N LYS A 250 49.29 -1.72 -5.10
CA LYS A 250 49.88 -1.11 -3.91
C LYS A 250 48.83 -0.46 -2.99
N PRO A 251 49.02 -0.42 -1.67
CA PRO A 251 48.19 0.37 -0.77
C PRO A 251 48.50 1.87 -0.97
N GLY A 252 47.77 2.48 -1.89
CA GLY A 252 47.71 3.92 -2.05
C GLY A 252 46.40 4.39 -1.44
N GLY A 253 46.47 5.33 -0.49
CA GLY A 253 45.29 5.86 0.20
C GLY A 253 44.24 6.37 -0.77
N THR A 254 43.11 5.72 -0.81
CA THR A 254 41.89 6.18 -1.49
C THR A 254 41.27 7.27 -0.62
N GLY A 255 41.72 8.52 -0.82
CA GLY A 255 40.94 9.65 -0.36
C GLY A 255 39.62 9.64 -1.10
N LYS A 256 38.57 9.02 -0.51
CA LYS A 256 37.19 9.19 -1.01
C LYS A 256 36.92 10.69 -0.99
N GLY A 257 36.60 11.29 -2.13
CA GLY A 257 36.09 12.65 -2.20
C GLY A 257 34.87 12.83 -1.28
N ALA A 258 34.40 14.06 -1.13
CA ALA A 258 33.16 14.30 -0.41
C ALA A 258 32.01 13.52 -1.08
N PRO A 259 31.03 13.00 -0.28
CA PRO A 259 29.86 12.36 -0.86
C PRO A 259 29.12 13.37 -1.77
N PRO A 260 28.44 12.89 -2.82
CA PRO A 260 27.56 13.75 -3.59
C PRO A 260 26.51 14.43 -2.71
N ASP A 261 26.13 15.65 -3.05
CA ASP A 261 25.03 16.33 -2.37
C ASP A 261 23.75 15.49 -2.49
N ARG A 262 22.96 15.50 -1.41
CA ARG A 262 21.66 14.82 -1.40
C ARG A 262 20.62 15.66 -2.11
N ASP A 263 19.79 14.98 -2.89
CA ASP A 263 18.61 15.51 -3.54
C ASP A 263 17.45 14.55 -3.26
N LEU A 264 16.46 14.99 -2.48
CA LEU A 264 15.37 14.13 -2.00
C LEU A 264 14.44 13.67 -3.11
N GLU A 265 14.26 14.50 -4.14
CA GLU A 265 13.47 14.15 -5.31
C GLU A 265 14.18 13.03 -6.10
N LEU A 266 15.46 13.24 -6.41
CA LEU A 266 16.26 12.28 -7.15
C LEU A 266 16.54 11.00 -6.34
N GLU A 267 16.60 11.06 -5.01
CA GLU A 267 16.65 9.86 -4.15
C GLU A 267 15.43 8.98 -4.35
N THR A 268 14.22 9.55 -4.40
CA THR A 268 12.99 8.81 -4.63
C THR A 268 12.95 8.17 -6.02
N LEU A 269 13.31 8.95 -7.06
CA LEU A 269 13.37 8.45 -8.42
C LEU A 269 14.49 7.40 -8.63
N ALA A 270 15.63 7.56 -7.95
CA ALA A 270 16.69 6.54 -7.94
C ALA A 270 16.23 5.25 -7.26
N GLY A 271 15.44 5.36 -6.19
CA GLY A 271 14.79 4.23 -5.53
C GLY A 271 13.80 3.48 -6.43
N LEU A 272 13.07 4.19 -7.29
CA LEU A 272 12.27 3.57 -8.35
C LEU A 272 13.16 2.80 -9.33
N LEU A 273 14.21 3.42 -9.83
CA LEU A 273 15.14 2.80 -10.80
C LEU A 273 15.91 1.60 -10.23
N SER A 274 16.06 1.50 -8.91
CA SER A 274 16.67 0.35 -8.24
C SER A 274 15.66 -0.74 -7.85
N GLY A 275 14.37 -0.46 -7.96
CA GLY A 275 13.29 -1.37 -7.53
C GLY A 275 13.03 -1.38 -6.03
N GLU A 276 13.65 -0.47 -5.25
CA GLU A 276 13.41 -0.33 -3.81
C GLU A 276 12.11 0.41 -3.50
N ILE A 277 11.64 1.26 -4.42
CA ILE A 277 10.39 2.01 -4.33
C ILE A 277 9.44 1.49 -5.39
N LEU A 278 8.21 1.14 -4.99
CA LEU A 278 7.20 0.56 -5.86
C LEU A 278 6.50 1.64 -6.68
N LEU A 279 6.29 1.43 -7.99
CA LEU A 279 5.52 2.38 -8.79
C LEU A 279 4.03 2.11 -8.71
N GLN A 280 3.27 3.11 -8.25
CA GLN A 280 1.81 3.13 -8.23
C GLN A 280 1.33 4.22 -9.20
N ASN A 281 0.90 3.83 -10.38
CA ASN A 281 0.64 4.76 -11.48
C ASN A 281 -0.85 4.94 -11.78
N HIS A 282 -1.37 6.14 -11.54
CA HIS A 282 -2.69 6.54 -12.03
C HIS A 282 -2.70 6.59 -13.56
N CYS A 283 -3.46 5.74 -14.23
CA CYS A 283 -3.54 5.71 -15.68
C CYS A 283 -4.80 4.99 -16.15
N TYR A 284 -5.66 5.68 -16.92
CA TYR A 284 -6.96 5.15 -17.35
C TYR A 284 -6.88 4.35 -18.65
N ARG A 285 -6.20 4.90 -19.65
CA ARG A 285 -6.26 4.44 -21.04
C ARG A 285 -5.20 3.38 -21.32
N ALA A 286 -5.58 2.39 -22.13
CA ALA A 286 -4.71 1.30 -22.55
C ALA A 286 -3.46 1.78 -23.33
N ASP A 287 -3.64 2.74 -24.23
CA ASP A 287 -2.53 3.28 -25.01
C ASP A 287 -1.49 4.01 -24.14
N GLU A 288 -1.93 4.73 -23.10
CA GLU A 288 -1.03 5.41 -22.17
C GLU A 288 -0.35 4.42 -21.21
N MET A 289 -1.07 3.39 -20.72
CA MET A 289 -0.46 2.29 -19.95
C MET A 289 0.64 1.59 -20.75
N ALA A 290 0.40 1.31 -22.03
CA ALA A 290 1.40 0.71 -22.91
C ALA A 290 2.66 1.59 -23.04
N GLN A 291 2.49 2.91 -23.24
CA GLN A 291 3.61 3.86 -23.29
C GLN A 291 4.41 3.91 -21.98
N VAL A 292 3.75 3.80 -20.83
CA VAL A 292 4.43 3.73 -19.54
C VAL A 292 5.23 2.42 -19.41
N LEU A 293 4.71 1.30 -19.90
CA LEU A 293 5.45 0.04 -19.94
C LEU A 293 6.67 0.11 -20.88
N ASP A 294 6.56 0.80 -22.03
CA ASP A 294 7.69 1.04 -22.92
C ASP A 294 8.76 1.90 -22.24
N MET A 295 8.37 2.95 -21.54
CA MET A 295 9.27 3.78 -20.75
C MET A 295 9.92 2.99 -19.62
N ALA A 296 9.19 2.10 -18.95
CA ALA A 296 9.73 1.22 -17.92
C ALA A 296 10.85 0.32 -18.47
N ARG A 297 10.70 -0.19 -19.69
CA ARG A 297 11.77 -0.95 -20.39
C ARG A 297 12.94 -0.06 -20.78
N GLU A 298 12.68 1.18 -21.29
CA GLU A 298 13.75 2.14 -21.64
C GLU A 298 14.65 2.46 -20.43
N PHE A 299 14.07 2.67 -19.26
CA PHE A 299 14.80 3.11 -18.06
C PHE A 299 15.15 1.98 -17.08
N GLY A 300 14.65 0.77 -17.29
CA GLY A 300 14.97 -0.42 -16.49
C GLY A 300 14.27 -0.46 -15.13
N PHE A 301 13.08 0.13 -14.99
CA PHE A 301 12.28 0.02 -13.77
C PHE A 301 11.03 -0.88 -13.99
N LYS A 302 10.33 -1.19 -12.91
CA LYS A 302 9.08 -1.96 -12.93
C LYS A 302 7.88 -1.09 -12.61
N VAL A 303 6.79 -1.23 -13.38
CA VAL A 303 5.47 -0.78 -12.97
C VAL A 303 4.90 -1.82 -12.01
N THR A 304 4.54 -1.43 -10.79
CA THR A 304 3.96 -2.35 -9.82
C THR A 304 2.45 -2.49 -10.03
N ALA A 305 1.75 -1.36 -10.14
CA ALA A 305 0.32 -1.35 -10.42
C ALA A 305 -0.09 -0.10 -11.21
N PHE A 306 -1.05 -0.28 -12.11
CA PHE A 306 -1.86 0.80 -12.66
C PHE A 306 -3.12 0.97 -11.80
N HIS A 307 -3.51 2.22 -11.55
CA HIS A 307 -4.67 2.59 -10.76
C HIS A 307 -5.72 3.28 -11.63
N HIS A 308 -6.98 3.08 -11.30
CA HIS A 308 -8.12 3.55 -12.11
C HIS A 308 -8.05 3.05 -13.56
N ALA A 309 -7.44 1.91 -13.72
CA ALA A 309 -7.07 1.37 -15.03
C ALA A 309 -8.30 0.80 -15.75
N VAL A 310 -9.21 1.69 -16.13
CA VAL A 310 -10.54 1.36 -16.65
C VAL A 310 -10.49 0.63 -18.00
N GLU A 311 -9.38 0.76 -18.73
CA GLU A 311 -9.16 0.05 -19.99
C GLU A 311 -8.18 -1.14 -19.85
N SER A 312 -7.93 -1.64 -18.64
CA SER A 312 -7.02 -2.78 -18.42
C SER A 312 -7.44 -4.04 -19.18
N TYR A 313 -8.73 -4.26 -19.40
CA TYR A 313 -9.21 -5.39 -20.19
C TYR A 313 -8.64 -5.42 -21.61
N LYS A 314 -8.30 -4.26 -22.19
CA LYS A 314 -7.67 -4.17 -23.52
C LYS A 314 -6.21 -4.62 -23.53
N LEU A 315 -5.55 -4.66 -22.36
CA LEU A 315 -4.14 -5.03 -22.16
C LEU A 315 -3.96 -6.20 -21.18
N ALA A 316 -5.00 -6.94 -20.89
CA ALA A 316 -4.99 -7.94 -19.82
C ALA A 316 -3.88 -9.00 -20.01
N ASP A 317 -3.64 -9.43 -21.26
CA ASP A 317 -2.55 -10.35 -21.64
C ASP A 317 -1.16 -9.73 -21.42
N VAL A 318 -1.01 -8.44 -21.73
CA VAL A 318 0.25 -7.69 -21.49
C VAL A 318 0.51 -7.57 -19.99
N LEU A 319 -0.49 -7.16 -19.22
CA LEU A 319 -0.37 -7.03 -17.77
C LEU A 319 -0.03 -8.36 -17.09
N ALA A 320 -0.62 -9.47 -17.55
CA ALA A 320 -0.31 -10.81 -17.08
C ALA A 320 1.16 -11.18 -17.37
N ARG A 321 1.62 -10.96 -18.58
CA ARG A 321 3.00 -11.27 -19.01
C ARG A 321 4.04 -10.43 -18.29
N GLU A 322 3.78 -9.15 -18.06
CA GLU A 322 4.69 -8.22 -17.37
C GLU A 322 4.60 -8.35 -15.82
N GLY A 323 3.61 -9.10 -15.32
CA GLY A 323 3.39 -9.27 -13.88
C GLY A 323 2.95 -8.01 -13.17
N VAL A 324 2.24 -7.10 -13.87
CA VAL A 324 1.74 -5.82 -13.37
C VAL A 324 0.34 -6.01 -12.80
N CYS A 325 0.09 -5.42 -11.62
CA CYS A 325 -1.24 -5.39 -11.05
C CYS A 325 -2.10 -4.26 -11.66
N SER A 326 -3.41 -4.43 -11.65
CA SER A 326 -4.37 -3.42 -12.08
C SER A 326 -5.41 -3.20 -10.98
N ALA A 327 -5.41 -2.00 -10.41
CA ALA A 327 -6.37 -1.58 -9.41
C ALA A 327 -7.49 -0.79 -10.10
N MET A 328 -8.72 -1.29 -9.97
CA MET A 328 -9.87 -0.87 -10.76
C MET A 328 -11.08 -0.61 -9.86
N TRP A 329 -12.03 0.17 -10.35
CA TRP A 329 -13.38 0.26 -9.81
C TRP A 329 -14.27 -0.80 -10.44
N ALA A 330 -15.35 -1.16 -9.75
CA ALA A 330 -16.33 -2.11 -10.26
C ALA A 330 -17.25 -1.49 -11.32
N ASP A 331 -17.64 -0.22 -11.15
CA ASP A 331 -18.70 0.42 -11.96
C ASP A 331 -18.61 1.96 -12.04
N TRP A 332 -17.43 2.55 -11.95
CA TRP A 332 -17.26 4.01 -12.05
C TRP A 332 -17.03 4.44 -13.50
N TRP A 333 -18.08 4.31 -14.27
CA TRP A 333 -18.07 4.59 -15.72
C TRP A 333 -18.39 6.06 -16.03
N GLY A 334 -17.74 6.60 -17.07
CA GLY A 334 -18.17 7.78 -17.81
C GLY A 334 -18.16 9.13 -17.06
N PHE A 335 -17.65 9.21 -15.82
CA PHE A 335 -17.62 10.47 -15.05
C PHE A 335 -16.63 11.50 -15.66
N LYS A 336 -15.77 11.07 -16.57
CA LYS A 336 -14.91 11.88 -17.42
C LYS A 336 -14.56 11.12 -18.70
N LEU A 337 -14.05 11.83 -19.74
CA LEU A 337 -13.78 11.23 -21.04
C LEU A 337 -12.75 10.08 -20.97
N GLU A 338 -11.74 10.17 -20.11
CA GLU A 338 -10.76 9.09 -19.94
C GLU A 338 -11.35 7.80 -19.33
N ALA A 339 -12.52 7.90 -18.67
CA ALA A 339 -13.24 6.76 -18.10
C ALA A 339 -14.44 6.34 -19.00
N TYR A 340 -14.49 6.79 -20.25
CA TYR A 340 -15.63 6.52 -21.14
C TYR A 340 -15.71 5.06 -21.57
N ASP A 341 -14.58 4.43 -21.83
CA ASP A 341 -14.49 3.05 -22.32
C ASP A 341 -14.37 2.00 -21.18
N GLU A 342 -14.71 2.36 -19.95
CA GLU A 342 -14.85 1.37 -18.88
C GLU A 342 -15.98 0.39 -19.23
N ILE A 343 -15.79 -0.85 -18.82
CA ILE A 343 -16.81 -1.90 -18.85
C ILE A 343 -16.86 -2.58 -17.49
N ASP A 344 -18.04 -3.00 -17.07
CA ASP A 344 -18.26 -3.65 -15.76
C ASP A 344 -17.46 -4.97 -15.63
N GLU A 345 -17.15 -5.62 -16.75
CA GLU A 345 -16.36 -6.85 -16.81
C GLU A 345 -14.86 -6.64 -16.75
N ASN A 346 -14.36 -5.40 -16.60
CA ASN A 346 -12.92 -5.10 -16.62
C ASN A 346 -12.12 -5.94 -15.60
N ILE A 347 -12.54 -5.94 -14.33
CA ILE A 347 -11.85 -6.71 -13.27
C ILE A 347 -11.84 -8.21 -13.54
N PRO A 348 -12.98 -8.86 -13.82
CA PRO A 348 -12.98 -10.30 -14.10
C PRO A 348 -12.29 -10.69 -15.40
N LEU A 349 -12.23 -9.84 -16.43
CA LEU A 349 -11.44 -10.09 -17.64
C LEU A 349 -9.95 -10.05 -17.37
N VAL A 350 -9.48 -9.07 -16.59
CA VAL A 350 -8.08 -8.98 -16.16
C VAL A 350 -7.70 -10.22 -15.33
N HIS A 351 -8.58 -10.64 -14.41
CA HIS A 351 -8.38 -11.87 -13.63
C HIS A 351 -8.34 -13.12 -14.53
N ALA A 352 -9.28 -13.28 -15.44
CA ALA A 352 -9.36 -14.43 -16.35
C ALA A 352 -8.15 -14.54 -17.26
N ALA A 353 -7.51 -13.44 -17.61
CA ALA A 353 -6.24 -13.42 -18.34
C ALA A 353 -5.01 -13.81 -17.49
N GLY A 354 -5.20 -14.11 -16.18
CA GLY A 354 -4.12 -14.44 -15.25
C GLY A 354 -3.35 -13.23 -14.73
N ALA A 355 -3.82 -12.01 -14.96
CA ALA A 355 -3.22 -10.80 -14.41
C ALA A 355 -3.68 -10.54 -12.97
N CYS A 356 -2.92 -9.73 -12.26
CA CYS A 356 -3.18 -9.35 -10.88
C CYS A 356 -4.29 -8.28 -10.82
N ALA A 357 -5.57 -8.71 -10.77
CA ALA A 357 -6.73 -7.83 -10.65
C ALA A 357 -6.95 -7.41 -9.18
N ILE A 358 -7.27 -6.13 -8.96
CA ILE A 358 -7.52 -5.56 -7.63
C ILE A 358 -8.73 -4.63 -7.71
N VAL A 359 -9.56 -4.65 -6.67
CA VAL A 359 -10.59 -3.65 -6.40
C VAL A 359 -10.03 -2.62 -5.42
N HIS A 360 -10.15 -1.34 -5.74
CA HIS A 360 -9.68 -0.24 -4.89
C HIS A 360 -10.76 0.80 -4.63
N SER A 361 -10.53 1.72 -3.69
CA SER A 361 -11.53 2.73 -3.35
C SER A 361 -11.32 4.07 -4.06
N ASP A 362 -10.21 4.74 -3.86
CA ASP A 362 -10.01 6.16 -4.22
C ASP A 362 -11.15 7.06 -3.71
N SER A 363 -11.77 6.66 -2.61
CA SER A 363 -12.95 7.33 -2.07
C SER A 363 -13.06 7.06 -0.57
N GLU A 364 -13.22 8.13 0.22
CA GLU A 364 -13.42 8.06 1.68
C GLU A 364 -14.77 7.40 2.07
N VAL A 365 -15.70 7.31 1.12
CA VAL A 365 -16.98 6.60 1.28
C VAL A 365 -16.90 5.20 0.69
N GLY A 366 -16.31 5.05 -0.50
CA GLY A 366 -16.17 3.77 -1.21
C GLY A 366 -15.36 2.74 -0.42
N ILE A 367 -14.29 3.19 0.27
CA ILE A 367 -13.43 2.32 1.09
C ILE A 367 -14.20 1.49 2.13
N GLN A 368 -15.35 1.98 2.60
CA GLN A 368 -16.20 1.29 3.57
C GLN A 368 -16.95 0.08 2.98
N ARG A 369 -16.90 -0.12 1.65
CA ARG A 369 -17.75 -1.08 0.91
C ARG A 369 -16.99 -1.89 -0.12
N LEU A 370 -15.69 -2.03 -0.01
CA LEU A 370 -14.86 -2.77 -0.96
C LEU A 370 -15.29 -4.22 -1.14
N ASN A 371 -15.87 -4.84 -0.10
CA ASN A 371 -16.48 -6.15 -0.18
C ASN A 371 -17.67 -6.19 -1.17
N GLN A 372 -18.47 -5.10 -1.24
CA GLN A 372 -19.60 -4.99 -2.16
C GLN A 372 -19.12 -4.71 -3.59
N GLU A 373 -18.07 -3.91 -3.73
CA GLU A 373 -17.42 -3.66 -5.03
C GLU A 373 -16.90 -4.97 -5.65
N ALA A 374 -16.22 -5.81 -4.86
CA ALA A 374 -15.82 -7.14 -5.30
C ALA A 374 -17.01 -8.03 -5.68
N GLY A 375 -18.12 -7.91 -4.95
CA GLY A 375 -19.38 -8.62 -5.25
C GLY A 375 -20.00 -8.17 -6.56
N LYS A 376 -20.00 -6.87 -6.88
CA LYS A 376 -20.47 -6.33 -8.18
C LYS A 376 -19.64 -6.89 -9.32
N ALA A 377 -18.32 -6.71 -9.29
CA ALA A 377 -17.43 -7.21 -10.33
C ALA A 377 -17.56 -8.74 -10.55
N LEU A 378 -17.74 -9.52 -9.48
CA LEU A 378 -18.02 -10.95 -9.59
C LEU A 378 -19.32 -11.24 -10.35
N ALA A 379 -20.38 -10.47 -10.07
CA ALA A 379 -21.67 -10.65 -10.72
C ALA A 379 -21.57 -10.34 -12.23
N ASP A 380 -20.81 -9.31 -12.59
CA ASP A 380 -20.58 -8.90 -13.97
C ASP A 380 -19.78 -9.96 -14.74
N GLY A 381 -18.70 -10.47 -14.15
CA GLY A 381 -17.93 -11.56 -14.75
C GLY A 381 -18.78 -12.82 -14.98
N ARG A 382 -19.65 -13.18 -14.03
CA ARG A 382 -20.57 -14.33 -14.20
C ARG A 382 -21.61 -14.11 -15.28
N ARG A 383 -22.17 -12.90 -15.38
CA ARG A 383 -23.09 -12.56 -16.49
C ARG A 383 -22.41 -12.68 -17.83
N ALA A 384 -21.13 -12.32 -17.93
CA ALA A 384 -20.29 -12.45 -19.12
C ALA A 384 -19.84 -13.90 -19.38
N GLY A 385 -20.16 -14.86 -18.52
CA GLY A 385 -19.75 -16.26 -18.66
C GLY A 385 -18.29 -16.55 -18.34
N LEU A 386 -17.62 -15.63 -17.63
CA LEU A 386 -16.22 -15.81 -17.23
C LEU A 386 -16.10 -16.82 -16.06
N PRO A 387 -15.05 -17.66 -16.05
CA PRO A 387 -14.85 -18.68 -15.01
C PRO A 387 -14.27 -18.06 -13.74
N VAL A 388 -15.06 -17.24 -13.04
CA VAL A 388 -14.64 -16.54 -11.82
C VAL A 388 -15.39 -17.09 -10.62
N SER A 389 -14.67 -17.57 -9.62
CA SER A 389 -15.21 -18.05 -8.37
C SER A 389 -15.43 -16.93 -7.35
N ARG A 390 -16.13 -17.23 -6.28
CA ARG A 390 -16.31 -16.29 -5.14
C ARG A 390 -15.01 -16.11 -4.38
N GLY A 391 -14.24 -17.19 -4.23
CA GLY A 391 -12.91 -17.14 -3.64
C GLY A 391 -11.97 -16.24 -4.43
N ASP A 392 -12.02 -16.29 -5.77
CA ASP A 392 -11.24 -15.38 -6.63
C ASP A 392 -11.58 -13.92 -6.38
N ALA A 393 -12.89 -13.59 -6.27
CA ALA A 393 -13.32 -12.22 -5.98
C ALA A 393 -12.75 -11.69 -4.65
N TRP A 394 -12.54 -12.55 -3.65
CA TRP A 394 -11.92 -12.13 -2.40
C TRP A 394 -10.40 -11.86 -2.55
N THR A 395 -9.72 -12.47 -3.51
CA THR A 395 -8.31 -12.16 -3.78
C THR A 395 -8.12 -10.71 -4.22
N TRP A 396 -9.10 -10.12 -4.90
CA TRP A 396 -9.02 -8.76 -5.45
C TRP A 396 -8.98 -7.67 -4.37
N VAL A 397 -9.42 -7.98 -3.16
CA VAL A 397 -9.43 -7.06 -2.02
C VAL A 397 -8.49 -7.51 -0.89
N SER A 398 -7.69 -8.56 -1.10
CA SER A 398 -6.82 -9.11 -0.05
C SER A 398 -5.45 -9.56 -0.61
N GLY A 399 -5.30 -10.80 -1.07
CA GLY A 399 -4.02 -11.35 -1.52
C GLY A 399 -3.36 -10.58 -2.66
N ASN A 400 -4.11 -10.17 -3.69
CA ASN A 400 -3.60 -9.37 -4.80
C ASN A 400 -3.22 -7.96 -4.36
N SER A 401 -4.00 -7.37 -3.47
CA SER A 401 -3.69 -6.06 -2.86
C SER A 401 -2.39 -6.12 -2.07
N ALA A 402 -2.18 -7.16 -1.26
CA ALA A 402 -0.93 -7.37 -0.53
C ALA A 402 0.27 -7.51 -1.47
N LYS A 403 0.10 -8.20 -2.62
CA LYS A 403 1.14 -8.33 -3.65
C LYS A 403 1.53 -6.98 -4.23
N ALA A 404 0.56 -6.13 -4.59
CA ALA A 404 0.81 -4.81 -5.16
C ALA A 404 1.48 -3.83 -4.18
N LEU A 405 1.38 -4.08 -2.88
CA LEU A 405 2.02 -3.29 -1.83
C LEU A 405 3.36 -3.89 -1.35
N GLY A 406 3.80 -5.03 -1.91
CA GLY A 406 5.04 -5.69 -1.49
C GLY A 406 5.00 -6.23 -0.06
N ILE A 407 3.82 -6.60 0.45
CA ILE A 407 3.61 -7.11 1.81
C ILE A 407 2.95 -8.51 1.83
N ALA A 408 2.91 -9.19 0.69
CA ALA A 408 2.26 -10.50 0.58
C ALA A 408 2.96 -11.60 1.41
N ASP A 409 4.22 -11.42 1.76
CA ASP A 409 4.94 -12.27 2.71
C ASP A 409 4.42 -12.14 4.15
N LYS A 410 3.76 -11.03 4.48
CA LYS A 410 3.34 -10.65 5.84
C LYS A 410 1.84 -10.82 6.08
N THR A 411 0.97 -10.49 5.10
CA THR A 411 -0.49 -10.42 5.28
C THR A 411 -1.25 -10.67 3.97
N GLY A 412 -2.58 -10.52 3.99
CA GLY A 412 -3.48 -10.61 2.84
C GLY A 412 -4.13 -11.98 2.64
N VAL A 413 -3.69 -13.01 3.36
CA VAL A 413 -4.21 -14.38 3.27
C VAL A 413 -4.29 -15.03 4.64
N LEU A 414 -5.20 -16.00 4.80
CA LEU A 414 -5.30 -16.82 6.01
C LEU A 414 -4.38 -18.05 5.90
N GLU A 415 -3.10 -17.84 6.15
CA GLU A 415 -2.09 -18.90 6.19
C GLU A 415 -1.26 -18.84 7.49
N PRO A 416 -0.80 -19.99 8.01
CA PRO A 416 0.10 -20.00 9.16
C PRO A 416 1.30 -19.08 9.00
N GLY A 417 1.58 -18.28 10.02
CA GLY A 417 2.68 -17.30 10.05
C GLY A 417 2.35 -15.92 9.51
N LYS A 418 1.25 -15.75 8.78
CA LYS A 418 0.77 -14.42 8.33
C LYS A 418 0.18 -13.61 9.49
N ALA A 419 0.10 -12.31 9.32
CA ALA A 419 -0.56 -11.43 10.29
C ALA A 419 -2.02 -11.86 10.50
N ALA A 420 -2.44 -11.83 11.75
CA ALA A 420 -3.81 -12.16 12.14
C ALA A 420 -4.75 -10.95 11.90
N ASP A 421 -4.79 -10.48 10.65
CA ASP A 421 -5.73 -9.49 10.17
C ASP A 421 -6.98 -10.26 9.69
N VAL A 422 -8.03 -10.30 10.51
CA VAL A 422 -9.20 -11.18 10.32
C VAL A 422 -10.49 -10.40 10.47
N VAL A 423 -11.47 -10.70 9.61
CA VAL A 423 -12.82 -10.14 9.71
C VAL A 423 -13.84 -11.24 9.82
N VAL A 424 -14.73 -11.10 10.79
CA VAL A 424 -15.94 -11.94 10.94
C VAL A 424 -17.13 -11.19 10.36
N TRP A 425 -17.79 -11.80 9.41
CA TRP A 425 -18.95 -11.23 8.70
C TRP A 425 -20.25 -11.92 9.12
N SER A 426 -21.31 -11.13 9.24
CA SER A 426 -22.64 -11.62 9.61
C SER A 426 -23.24 -12.65 8.64
N ARG A 427 -22.78 -12.66 7.40
CA ARG A 427 -23.15 -13.54 6.28
C ARG A 427 -22.10 -13.44 5.18
N ASP A 428 -22.43 -14.00 3.99
CA ASP A 428 -21.61 -13.87 2.79
C ASP A 428 -21.08 -12.44 2.60
N PRO A 429 -19.77 -12.21 2.68
CA PRO A 429 -19.19 -10.86 2.61
C PRO A 429 -19.41 -10.17 1.25
N LEU A 430 -19.62 -10.92 0.17
CA LEU A 430 -19.92 -10.36 -1.17
C LEU A 430 -21.37 -9.89 -1.31
N SER A 431 -22.19 -10.06 -0.28
CA SER A 431 -23.56 -9.57 -0.24
C SER A 431 -23.62 -8.12 0.26
N VAL A 432 -24.46 -7.30 -0.36
CA VAL A 432 -24.75 -5.92 0.10
C VAL A 432 -25.36 -5.87 1.52
N TYR A 433 -25.88 -7.00 2.01
CA TYR A 433 -26.44 -7.12 3.37
C TYR A 433 -25.40 -7.56 4.41
N ALA A 434 -24.18 -7.91 3.98
CA ALA A 434 -23.14 -8.30 4.90
C ALA A 434 -22.68 -7.13 5.77
N LYS A 435 -22.37 -7.43 7.01
CA LYS A 435 -21.78 -6.48 7.97
C LYS A 435 -20.55 -7.14 8.57
N ALA A 436 -19.45 -6.39 8.65
CA ALA A 436 -18.36 -6.80 9.53
C ALA A 436 -18.86 -6.73 10.97
N GLU A 437 -18.82 -7.83 11.69
CA GLU A 437 -19.23 -7.92 13.09
C GLU A 437 -18.05 -7.72 14.02
N GLU A 438 -16.90 -8.30 13.67
CA GLU A 438 -15.66 -8.15 14.41
C GLU A 438 -14.50 -7.99 13.42
N VAL A 439 -13.60 -7.05 13.71
CA VAL A 439 -12.39 -6.82 12.91
C VAL A 439 -11.18 -6.90 13.82
N TYR A 440 -10.25 -7.74 13.43
CA TYR A 440 -8.99 -7.99 14.13
C TYR A 440 -7.82 -7.50 13.30
N VAL A 441 -6.88 -6.81 13.94
CA VAL A 441 -5.59 -6.43 13.34
C VAL A 441 -4.48 -6.99 14.22
N ASP A 442 -3.59 -7.77 13.62
CA ASP A 442 -2.56 -8.53 14.35
C ASP A 442 -3.12 -9.25 15.59
N GLY A 443 -4.29 -9.86 15.46
CA GLY A 443 -4.96 -10.63 16.50
C GLY A 443 -5.72 -9.84 17.55
N ALA A 444 -5.55 -8.53 17.59
CA ALA A 444 -6.30 -7.68 18.50
C ALA A 444 -7.65 -7.30 17.92
N LEU A 445 -8.72 -7.45 18.70
CA LEU A 445 -10.06 -7.01 18.33
C LEU A 445 -10.12 -5.48 18.40
N LEU A 446 -10.20 -4.82 17.24
CA LEU A 446 -10.22 -3.36 17.14
C LEU A 446 -11.61 -2.79 16.84
N TYR A 447 -12.51 -3.60 16.32
CA TYR A 447 -13.89 -3.21 16.07
C TYR A 447 -14.82 -4.35 16.40
N ARG A 448 -15.90 -4.05 17.14
CA ARG A 448 -17.04 -4.94 17.36
C ARG A 448 -18.31 -4.13 17.19
N ARG A 449 -19.12 -4.54 16.22
CA ARG A 449 -20.32 -3.82 15.81
C ARG A 449 -21.28 -3.52 16.96
N THR A 450 -21.56 -4.52 17.82
CA THR A 450 -22.53 -4.38 18.92
C THR A 450 -22.10 -3.40 20.03
N GLU A 451 -20.81 -3.16 20.17
CA GLU A 451 -20.26 -2.23 21.16
C GLU A 451 -20.09 -0.83 20.55
N GLU A 452 -19.67 -0.75 19.30
CA GLU A 452 -19.28 0.49 18.66
C GLU A 452 -20.47 1.26 18.07
N ASP A 453 -21.55 0.57 17.68
CA ASP A 453 -22.80 1.24 17.28
C ASP A 453 -23.38 2.14 18.42
N ALA A 454 -22.93 1.94 19.65
CA ALA A 454 -23.36 2.69 20.83
C ALA A 454 -22.39 3.82 21.25
N ARG A 455 -21.19 3.91 20.68
CA ARG A 455 -20.16 4.87 21.10
C ARG A 455 -19.49 5.57 19.93
N PRO A 456 -19.77 6.85 19.70
CA PRO A 456 -18.98 7.62 18.75
C PRO A 456 -17.53 7.71 19.25
N HIS A 457 -16.57 7.38 18.37
CA HIS A 457 -15.16 7.61 18.63
C HIS A 457 -14.85 9.10 18.63
N THR A 458 -14.03 9.52 19.56
CA THR A 458 -13.50 10.88 19.63
C THR A 458 -11.99 10.82 19.85
N ASP A 459 -11.28 11.78 19.27
CA ASP A 459 -9.84 11.93 19.40
C ASP A 459 -9.42 12.30 20.84
N PHE A 460 -10.34 12.77 21.69
CA PHE A 460 -10.10 12.93 23.12
C PHE A 460 -9.73 11.65 23.86
N GLU A 461 -10.06 10.50 23.29
CA GLU A 461 -9.75 9.19 23.88
C GLU A 461 -8.39 8.65 23.43
N LEU A 462 -7.84 9.17 22.34
CA LEU A 462 -6.58 8.71 21.79
C LEU A 462 -5.40 9.05 22.70
N GLY A 463 -4.60 8.02 23.02
CA GLY A 463 -3.42 8.16 23.86
C GLY A 463 -3.72 8.37 25.33
N GLN A 464 -4.94 8.20 25.78
CA GLN A 464 -5.24 8.17 27.22
C GLN A 464 -4.76 6.85 27.81
N PRO A 465 -3.90 6.87 28.84
CA PRO A 465 -3.49 5.64 29.52
C PRO A 465 -4.70 5.02 30.23
N ASN A 466 -4.82 3.70 30.16
CA ASN A 466 -5.70 2.89 31.01
C ASN A 466 -7.22 3.09 30.91
N ARG A 467 -7.76 3.44 29.76
CA ARG A 467 -9.17 3.13 29.53
C ARG A 467 -9.26 1.69 29.06
N ASN A 468 -9.55 0.78 30.02
CA ASN A 468 -9.91 -0.61 29.71
C ASN A 468 -11.11 -0.59 28.76
N ARG A 469 -10.92 -1.00 27.53
CA ARG A 469 -11.96 -1.32 26.58
C ARG A 469 -12.28 -2.80 26.61
#